data_40aeb7417653a6fe5f8d189a97225f69
#
_entry.id   40aeb7417653a6fe5f8d189a97225f69
#
_cell.length_a   1.000
_cell.length_b   1.000
_cell.length_c   1.000
_cell.angle_alpha   90.00
_cell.angle_beta   90.00
_cell.angle_gamma   90.00
#
_symmetry.space_group_name_H-M   'P 1'
#
loop_
_entity.id
_entity.type
_entity.pdbx_description
1 polymer ?
#
loop_
_entity_poly.entity_id
_entity_poly.type
_entity_poly.pdbx_seq_one_letter_code
_entity_poly.pdbx_strand_id
1 'polypeptide(L)'
;FPASTTPKFRVDVFWSIDQHIDETSKKAAIIEEGLAKLEGVTHVATAVGQGPLRFILTFTPEKQHPGYAQFLVDIEDYTTLSRDIQRAEDYVKSVAPDAIAFGRTFDLGPSKPGKIEARLVGRDPDVLRDLERQTLAIFRADPDTKGSRGRWYERVKVIHPKLSEEQADAHGITTRSVAETIRSTFEGLPVGVYRERDEVIPVLFRQPAPLRNDVANLRQIPIWSPVAQRYIPLANVVTGLETEFSDRVIERRNRKRTLTVVTDPTKDSAPTLWGRLAPQVEALPFPPGYHVEWGGEYESQTDAQAALFAPIPMFVGIMVVIVIGLFNAIRQPLVIWLTVPLALI
;
A
#
# COMPACT_ATOMS: atom_id res chain seq x y z
N PHE A 1 8.76 -2.12 -18.75
CA PHE A 1 7.69 -1.93 -19.74
C PHE A 1 7.63 -0.45 -20.11
N PRO A 2 7.37 -0.10 -21.40
CA PRO A 2 7.24 1.30 -21.80
C PRO A 2 5.98 1.91 -21.15
N ALA A 3 6.04 3.24 -20.90
CA ALA A 3 4.90 4.00 -20.44
C ALA A 3 3.82 4.03 -21.54
N SER A 4 2.55 4.11 -21.11
CA SER A 4 1.44 4.28 -22.04
C SER A 4 1.49 5.65 -22.70
N THR A 5 1.15 5.72 -23.98
CA THR A 5 0.93 6.96 -24.71
C THR A 5 -0.51 7.50 -24.52
N THR A 6 -1.28 6.92 -23.60
CA THR A 6 -2.61 7.42 -23.27
C THR A 6 -2.50 8.77 -22.57
N PRO A 7 -3.27 9.80 -22.97
CA PRO A 7 -3.21 11.12 -22.37
C PRO A 7 -3.89 11.14 -20.99
N LYS A 8 -3.43 10.31 -20.09
CA LYS A 8 -3.98 10.12 -18.74
C LYS A 8 -2.86 9.79 -17.76
N PHE A 9 -2.97 10.31 -16.56
CA PHE A 9 -2.12 9.93 -15.44
C PHE A 9 -2.92 9.84 -14.15
N ARG A 10 -2.29 9.36 -13.12
CA ARG A 10 -2.90 9.33 -11.78
C ARG A 10 -1.98 10.01 -10.77
N VAL A 11 -2.59 10.61 -9.78
CA VAL A 11 -1.91 11.15 -8.60
C VAL A 11 -2.41 10.40 -7.39
N ASP A 12 -1.48 9.75 -6.70
CA ASP A 12 -1.75 9.04 -5.44
C ASP A 12 -1.37 9.95 -4.28
N VAL A 13 -2.26 10.12 -3.32
CA VAL A 13 -2.07 10.97 -2.15
C VAL A 13 -2.38 10.17 -0.89
N PHE A 14 -1.39 10.10 0.01
CA PHE A 14 -1.49 9.38 1.28
C PHE A 14 -1.31 10.35 2.44
N TRP A 15 -2.31 10.50 3.26
CA TRP A 15 -2.25 11.07 4.61
C TRP A 15 -2.10 9.95 5.63
N SER A 16 -2.10 10.29 6.91
CA SER A 16 -2.07 9.29 7.97
C SER A 16 -3.24 8.32 7.90
N ILE A 17 -2.97 7.04 8.23
CA ILE A 17 -3.99 5.97 8.18
C ILE A 17 -5.08 6.13 9.25
N ASP A 18 -4.86 6.95 10.28
CA ASP A 18 -5.84 7.27 11.31
C ASP A 18 -6.73 8.47 10.97
N GLN A 19 -6.47 9.16 9.84
CA GLN A 19 -7.30 10.26 9.38
C GLN A 19 -8.72 9.78 9.08
N HIS A 20 -9.72 10.53 9.56
CA HIS A 20 -11.12 10.22 9.27
C HIS A 20 -11.42 10.44 7.77
N ILE A 21 -12.19 9.52 7.18
CA ILE A 21 -12.48 9.54 5.74
C ILE A 21 -13.19 10.84 5.28
N ASP A 22 -14.02 11.44 6.12
CA ASP A 22 -14.69 12.70 5.80
C ASP A 22 -13.70 13.87 5.67
N GLU A 23 -12.62 13.86 6.47
CA GLU A 23 -11.55 14.87 6.36
C GLU A 23 -10.71 14.62 5.10
N THR A 24 -10.43 13.37 4.78
CA THR A 24 -9.80 13.00 3.52
C THR A 24 -10.63 13.44 2.33
N SER A 25 -11.95 13.24 2.39
CA SER A 25 -12.88 13.66 1.33
C SER A 25 -12.89 15.18 1.13
N LYS A 26 -12.88 15.97 2.22
CA LYS A 26 -12.79 17.44 2.14
C LYS A 26 -11.47 17.90 1.53
N LYS A 27 -10.35 17.35 1.98
CA LYS A 27 -9.02 17.66 1.42
C LYS A 27 -8.94 17.25 -0.06
N ALA A 28 -9.47 16.07 -0.41
CA ALA A 28 -9.50 15.58 -1.77
C ALA A 28 -10.33 16.49 -2.70
N ALA A 29 -11.47 17.02 -2.25
CA ALA A 29 -12.28 17.96 -3.03
C ALA A 29 -11.52 19.25 -3.37
N ILE A 30 -10.73 19.78 -2.44
CA ILE A 30 -9.88 20.98 -2.69
C ILE A 30 -8.81 20.66 -3.74
N ILE A 31 -8.19 19.49 -3.65
CA ILE A 31 -7.17 19.06 -4.62
C ILE A 31 -7.79 18.86 -5.99
N GLU A 32 -8.94 18.18 -6.08
CA GLU A 32 -9.68 17.95 -7.33
C GLU A 32 -10.02 19.25 -8.04
N GLU A 33 -10.58 20.22 -7.32
CA GLU A 33 -10.93 21.52 -7.86
C GLU A 33 -9.70 22.27 -8.45
N GLY A 34 -8.56 22.16 -7.79
CA GLY A 34 -7.35 22.80 -8.28
C GLY A 34 -6.69 22.05 -9.43
N LEU A 35 -6.67 20.71 -9.41
CA LEU A 35 -6.19 19.91 -10.53
C LEU A 35 -7.01 20.17 -11.80
N ALA A 36 -8.33 20.30 -11.67
CA ALA A 36 -9.21 20.60 -12.80
C ALA A 36 -8.97 21.98 -13.43
N LYS A 37 -8.32 22.91 -12.70
CA LYS A 37 -7.97 24.25 -13.20
C LYS A 37 -6.58 24.31 -13.86
N LEU A 38 -5.80 23.25 -13.79
CA LEU A 38 -4.49 23.20 -14.46
C LEU A 38 -4.67 23.18 -15.98
N GLU A 39 -3.85 23.97 -16.65
CA GLU A 39 -3.84 24.05 -18.12
C GLU A 39 -3.57 22.70 -18.75
N GLY A 40 -4.36 22.30 -19.74
CA GLY A 40 -4.26 21.01 -20.43
C GLY A 40 -4.99 19.87 -19.74
N VAL A 41 -5.55 20.06 -18.55
CA VAL A 41 -6.40 19.08 -17.87
C VAL A 41 -7.83 19.18 -18.41
N THR A 42 -8.39 18.07 -18.83
CA THR A 42 -9.76 17.99 -19.38
C THR A 42 -10.76 17.44 -18.38
N HIS A 43 -10.38 16.40 -17.62
CA HIS A 43 -11.23 15.77 -16.62
C HIS A 43 -10.40 15.29 -15.43
N VAL A 44 -11.01 15.30 -14.25
CA VAL A 44 -10.47 14.70 -13.03
C VAL A 44 -11.55 13.80 -12.43
N ALA A 45 -11.17 12.56 -12.09
CA ALA A 45 -12.03 11.65 -11.34
C ALA A 45 -11.34 11.24 -10.05
N THR A 46 -12.02 11.37 -8.93
CA THR A 46 -11.44 11.17 -7.58
C THR A 46 -12.03 9.95 -6.90
N ALA A 47 -11.15 9.10 -6.38
CA ALA A 47 -11.50 8.00 -5.47
C ALA A 47 -10.92 8.28 -4.09
N VAL A 48 -11.74 8.14 -3.03
CA VAL A 48 -11.36 8.42 -1.64
C VAL A 48 -11.51 7.17 -0.79
N GLY A 49 -10.53 6.92 0.08
CA GLY A 49 -10.55 5.80 1.02
C GLY A 49 -10.08 4.46 0.44
N GLN A 50 -9.98 4.35 -0.87
CA GLN A 50 -9.42 3.20 -1.61
C GLN A 50 -9.18 3.59 -3.07
N GLY A 51 -8.42 2.77 -3.79
CA GLY A 51 -8.31 2.94 -5.25
C GLY A 51 -9.64 2.64 -5.96
N PRO A 52 -9.89 3.23 -7.15
CA PRO A 52 -11.06 2.92 -7.95
C PRO A 52 -11.08 1.44 -8.36
N LEU A 53 -12.23 0.94 -8.78
CA LEU A 53 -12.34 -0.43 -9.31
C LEU A 53 -11.37 -0.65 -10.46
N ARG A 54 -10.88 -1.90 -10.59
CA ARG A 54 -9.97 -2.26 -11.68
C ARG A 54 -10.66 -2.11 -13.03
N PHE A 55 -10.21 -1.17 -13.84
CA PHE A 55 -10.77 -0.85 -15.16
C PHE A 55 -9.86 -1.26 -16.32
N ILE A 56 -8.57 -1.53 -16.06
CA ILE A 56 -7.62 -2.11 -17.03
C ILE A 56 -6.82 -3.23 -16.38
N LEU A 57 -6.32 -4.17 -17.18
CA LEU A 57 -5.63 -5.37 -16.69
C LEU A 57 -4.37 -5.04 -15.88
N THR A 58 -3.64 -4.01 -16.29
CA THR A 58 -2.36 -3.59 -15.67
C THR A 58 -2.55 -2.72 -14.44
N PHE A 59 -3.77 -2.26 -14.15
CA PHE A 59 -4.07 -1.43 -12.98
C PHE A 59 -4.36 -2.30 -11.75
N THR A 60 -3.66 -2.04 -10.67
CA THR A 60 -3.94 -2.63 -9.36
C THR A 60 -4.44 -1.54 -8.42
N PRO A 61 -5.71 -1.60 -7.97
CA PRO A 61 -6.25 -0.65 -7.00
C PRO A 61 -5.48 -0.66 -5.69
N GLU A 62 -5.34 0.52 -5.06
CA GLU A 62 -4.85 0.60 -3.69
C GLU A 62 -5.90 0.03 -2.73
N LYS A 63 -5.43 -0.63 -1.67
CA LYS A 63 -6.29 -1.20 -0.63
C LYS A 63 -7.01 -0.12 0.17
N GLN A 64 -8.01 -0.52 0.96
CA GLN A 64 -8.71 0.40 1.86
C GLN A 64 -7.73 1.11 2.81
N HIS A 65 -7.78 2.44 2.77
CA HIS A 65 -6.95 3.31 3.55
C HIS A 65 -7.69 4.65 3.75
N PRO A 66 -8.25 4.94 4.92
CA PRO A 66 -9.10 6.12 5.14
C PRO A 66 -8.43 7.46 4.77
N GLY A 67 -7.11 7.56 4.97
CA GLY A 67 -6.31 8.71 4.58
C GLY A 67 -5.75 8.64 3.15
N TYR A 68 -6.41 7.95 2.21
CA TYR A 68 -5.96 7.85 0.82
C TYR A 68 -6.94 8.50 -0.15
N ALA A 69 -6.39 9.19 -1.13
CA ALA A 69 -7.14 9.61 -2.31
C ALA A 69 -6.33 9.38 -3.58
N GLN A 70 -7.01 9.02 -4.65
CA GLN A 70 -6.43 8.90 -5.99
C GLN A 70 -7.19 9.75 -6.97
N PHE A 71 -6.45 10.53 -7.74
CA PHE A 71 -6.96 11.39 -8.79
C PHE A 71 -6.57 10.79 -10.14
N LEU A 72 -7.54 10.46 -10.96
CA LEU A 72 -7.35 10.09 -12.36
C LEU A 72 -7.50 11.36 -13.17
N VAL A 73 -6.44 11.77 -13.84
CA VAL A 73 -6.37 13.05 -14.57
C VAL A 73 -6.25 12.77 -16.05
N ASP A 74 -7.20 13.27 -16.83
CA ASP A 74 -7.19 13.27 -18.29
C ASP A 74 -6.62 14.58 -18.78
N ILE A 75 -5.73 14.51 -19.78
CA ILE A 75 -5.08 15.68 -20.40
C ILE A 75 -5.30 15.69 -21.90
N GLU A 76 -5.09 16.82 -22.54
CA GLU A 76 -5.28 16.97 -24.00
C GLU A 76 -4.20 16.24 -24.80
N ASP A 77 -2.94 16.33 -24.38
CA ASP A 77 -1.77 15.84 -25.14
C ASP A 77 -0.86 14.94 -24.28
N TYR A 78 -0.67 13.69 -24.71
CA TYR A 78 0.22 12.75 -24.04
C TYR A 78 1.70 13.16 -24.06
N THR A 79 2.13 14.02 -25.00
CA THR A 79 3.51 14.47 -25.09
C THR A 79 3.91 15.35 -23.91
N THR A 80 2.95 15.95 -23.23
CA THR A 80 3.15 16.81 -22.06
C THR A 80 3.06 16.07 -20.72
N LEU A 81 2.80 14.75 -20.74
CA LEU A 81 2.56 13.92 -19.53
C LEU A 81 3.56 14.17 -18.41
N SER A 82 4.87 14.16 -18.70
CA SER A 82 5.88 14.32 -17.65
C SER A 82 5.83 15.70 -17.00
N ARG A 83 5.57 16.75 -17.78
CA ARG A 83 5.43 18.12 -17.31
C ARG A 83 4.15 18.27 -16.46
N ASP A 84 3.05 17.70 -16.93
CA ASP A 84 1.74 17.85 -16.29
C ASP A 84 1.65 17.03 -15.01
N ILE A 85 2.28 15.86 -14.94
CA ILE A 85 2.49 15.11 -13.70
C ILE A 85 3.26 15.96 -12.68
N GLN A 86 4.38 16.58 -13.10
CA GLN A 86 5.18 17.41 -12.19
C GLN A 86 4.38 18.61 -11.68
N ARG A 87 3.62 19.30 -12.55
CA ARG A 87 2.75 20.43 -12.16
C ARG A 87 1.66 19.98 -11.17
N ALA A 88 1.06 18.80 -11.40
CA ALA A 88 0.07 18.24 -10.49
C ALA A 88 0.69 17.88 -9.13
N GLU A 89 1.87 17.26 -9.11
CA GLU A 89 2.60 16.97 -7.87
C GLU A 89 2.94 18.23 -7.09
N ASP A 90 3.46 19.27 -7.76
CA ASP A 90 3.83 20.54 -7.14
C ASP A 90 2.60 21.25 -6.56
N TYR A 91 1.48 21.24 -7.29
CA TYR A 91 0.21 21.75 -6.80
C TYR A 91 -0.25 21.01 -5.54
N VAL A 92 -0.30 19.67 -5.59
CA VAL A 92 -0.75 18.85 -4.44
C VAL A 92 0.16 19.07 -3.23
N LYS A 93 1.49 19.14 -3.40
CA LYS A 93 2.44 19.45 -2.32
C LYS A 93 2.19 20.83 -1.70
N SER A 94 1.75 21.81 -2.50
CA SER A 94 1.46 23.16 -1.99
C SER A 94 0.22 23.23 -1.11
N VAL A 95 -0.82 22.43 -1.42
CA VAL A 95 -2.11 22.43 -0.69
C VAL A 95 -2.22 21.34 0.36
N ALA A 96 -1.41 20.27 0.26
CA ALA A 96 -1.37 19.15 1.19
C ALA A 96 0.08 18.77 1.56
N PRO A 97 0.83 19.66 2.24
CA PRO A 97 2.24 19.42 2.61
C PRO A 97 2.41 18.29 3.64
N ASP A 98 1.33 17.91 4.31
CA ASP A 98 1.23 16.81 5.28
C ASP A 98 1.02 15.43 4.62
N ALA A 99 0.89 15.38 3.30
CA ALA A 99 0.65 14.15 2.55
C ALA A 99 1.89 13.68 1.76
N ILE A 100 1.97 12.36 1.55
CA ILE A 100 2.87 11.78 0.55
C ILE A 100 2.12 11.76 -0.79
N ALA A 101 2.51 12.63 -1.72
CA ALA A 101 1.88 12.73 -3.03
C ALA A 101 2.87 12.45 -4.15
N PHE A 102 2.45 11.67 -5.14
CA PHE A 102 3.24 11.37 -6.33
C PHE A 102 2.36 10.97 -7.51
N GLY A 103 2.77 11.42 -8.68
CA GLY A 103 2.09 11.13 -9.94
C GLY A 103 2.71 9.95 -10.69
N ARG A 104 1.90 9.24 -11.47
CA ARG A 104 2.32 8.10 -12.30
C ARG A 104 1.54 8.04 -13.60
N THR A 105 2.22 7.60 -14.64
CA THR A 105 1.58 7.15 -15.88
C THR A 105 0.95 5.76 -15.68
N PHE A 106 0.15 5.33 -16.65
CA PHE A 106 -0.27 3.94 -16.77
C PHE A 106 0.80 3.15 -17.52
N ASP A 107 1.23 2.03 -16.96
CA ASP A 107 2.19 1.13 -17.60
C ASP A 107 1.45 0.16 -18.54
N LEU A 108 2.09 -0.22 -19.65
CA LEU A 108 1.54 -1.19 -20.61
C LEU A 108 1.68 -2.65 -20.16
N GLY A 109 2.46 -2.90 -19.11
CA GLY A 109 2.69 -4.21 -18.52
C GLY A 109 2.21 -4.33 -17.09
N PRO A 110 2.26 -5.52 -16.48
CA PRO A 110 1.90 -5.72 -15.08
C PRO A 110 2.82 -4.90 -14.18
N SER A 111 2.32 -3.77 -13.71
CA SER A 111 3.02 -2.85 -12.81
C SER A 111 2.26 -2.77 -11.49
N LYS A 112 3.00 -2.99 -10.40
CA LYS A 112 2.49 -2.75 -9.05
C LYS A 112 2.99 -1.40 -8.55
N PRO A 113 2.23 -0.71 -7.69
CA PRO A 113 2.73 0.43 -6.93
C PRO A 113 3.96 0.03 -6.13
N GLY A 114 5.05 0.86 -6.19
CA GLY A 114 6.33 0.52 -5.58
C GLY A 114 7.12 -0.45 -6.46
N LYS A 115 7.74 0.06 -7.52
CA LYS A 115 8.57 -0.75 -8.43
C LYS A 115 9.77 -1.38 -7.72
N ILE A 116 10.24 -0.77 -6.64
CA ILE A 116 11.28 -1.31 -5.77
C ILE A 116 10.63 -1.58 -4.41
N GLU A 117 10.74 -2.82 -3.95
CA GLU A 117 10.25 -3.27 -2.66
C GLU A 117 11.41 -3.85 -1.84
N ALA A 118 11.79 -3.18 -0.74
CA ALA A 118 12.65 -3.77 0.28
C ALA A 118 11.76 -4.41 1.37
N ARG A 119 11.72 -5.71 1.42
CA ARG A 119 10.92 -6.51 2.36
C ARG A 119 11.77 -6.86 3.56
N LEU A 120 11.57 -6.16 4.65
CA LEU A 120 12.26 -6.38 5.93
C LEU A 120 11.54 -7.49 6.69
N VAL A 121 12.19 -8.63 6.87
CA VAL A 121 11.61 -9.82 7.48
C VAL A 121 12.17 -10.00 8.88
N GLY A 122 11.30 -10.22 9.88
CA GLY A 122 11.73 -10.42 11.26
C GLY A 122 10.58 -10.70 12.24
N ARG A 123 10.90 -10.92 13.50
CA ARG A 123 9.90 -11.29 14.52
C ARG A 123 9.31 -10.08 15.24
N ASP A 124 10.15 -9.15 15.65
CA ASP A 124 9.79 -8.02 16.49
C ASP A 124 9.38 -6.82 15.63
N PRO A 125 8.16 -6.27 15.80
CA PRO A 125 7.72 -5.09 15.08
C PRO A 125 8.57 -3.86 15.32
N ASP A 126 9.11 -3.65 16.53
CA ASP A 126 9.89 -2.46 16.86
C ASP A 126 11.23 -2.46 16.13
N VAL A 127 11.89 -3.62 16.06
CA VAL A 127 13.13 -3.78 15.28
C VAL A 127 12.85 -3.58 13.78
N LEU A 128 11.71 -4.09 13.26
CA LEU A 128 11.33 -3.86 11.86
C LEU A 128 11.07 -2.38 11.59
N ARG A 129 10.48 -1.64 12.53
CA ARG A 129 10.28 -0.20 12.44
C ARG A 129 11.59 0.60 12.42
N ASP A 130 12.57 0.15 13.20
CA ASP A 130 13.90 0.77 13.19
C ASP A 130 14.60 0.56 11.84
N LEU A 131 14.54 -0.66 11.30
CA LEU A 131 15.07 -0.98 9.97
C LEU A 131 14.32 -0.22 8.86
N GLU A 132 12.99 -0.07 8.99
CA GLU A 132 12.19 0.76 8.08
C GLU A 132 12.68 2.19 8.03
N ARG A 133 12.88 2.83 9.20
CA ARG A 133 13.37 4.22 9.27
C ARG A 133 14.72 4.39 8.58
N GLN A 134 15.63 3.46 8.79
CA GLN A 134 16.95 3.45 8.14
C GLN A 134 16.81 3.25 6.63
N THR A 135 16.00 2.30 6.18
CA THR A 135 15.75 2.05 4.76
C THR A 135 15.08 3.25 4.08
N LEU A 136 14.08 3.89 4.74
CA LEU A 136 13.45 5.11 4.24
C LEU A 136 14.43 6.28 4.14
N ALA A 137 15.37 6.40 5.08
CA ALA A 137 16.40 7.44 5.00
C ALA A 137 17.30 7.24 3.78
N ILE A 138 17.70 6.00 3.49
CA ILE A 138 18.48 5.66 2.28
C ILE A 138 17.67 5.98 1.02
N PHE A 139 16.41 5.54 0.95
CA PHE A 139 15.57 5.80 -0.22
C PHE A 139 15.36 7.30 -0.46
N ARG A 140 15.06 8.06 0.56
CA ARG A 140 14.83 9.51 0.46
C ARG A 140 16.08 10.33 0.17
N ALA A 141 17.26 9.78 0.43
CA ALA A 141 18.53 10.44 0.10
C ALA A 141 18.88 10.38 -1.39
N ASP A 142 18.36 9.40 -2.13
CA ASP A 142 18.56 9.33 -3.59
C ASP A 142 17.54 10.25 -4.29
N PRO A 143 17.99 11.22 -5.10
CA PRO A 143 17.11 12.21 -5.74
C PRO A 143 16.18 11.62 -6.81
N ASP A 144 16.42 10.39 -7.23
CA ASP A 144 15.60 9.71 -8.23
C ASP A 144 14.46 8.90 -7.63
N THR A 145 14.26 8.94 -6.31
CA THR A 145 13.15 8.25 -5.65
C THR A 145 11.92 9.12 -5.48
N LYS A 146 10.74 8.51 -5.61
CA LYS A 146 9.46 9.14 -5.29
C LYS A 146 8.50 8.19 -4.59
N GLY A 147 7.59 8.75 -3.79
CA GLY A 147 6.57 7.98 -3.09
C GLY A 147 7.09 6.97 -2.08
N SER A 148 8.31 7.20 -1.54
CA SER A 148 8.96 6.30 -0.58
C SER A 148 8.17 6.20 0.71
N ARG A 149 7.66 5.01 1.05
CA ARG A 149 6.84 4.76 2.23
C ARG A 149 6.90 3.31 2.68
N GLY A 150 6.56 3.06 3.94
CA GLY A 150 6.34 1.73 4.48
C GLY A 150 4.88 1.27 4.27
N ARG A 151 4.66 -0.02 4.02
CA ARG A 151 3.31 -0.58 3.83
C ARG A 151 2.57 -0.88 5.14
N TRP A 152 3.25 -0.82 6.28
CA TRP A 152 2.57 -0.87 7.58
C TRP A 152 2.00 0.48 7.99
N TYR A 153 2.29 1.53 7.21
CA TYR A 153 1.94 2.93 7.48
C TYR A 153 2.46 3.38 8.86
N GLU A 154 1.98 4.51 9.37
CA GLU A 154 2.35 5.00 10.71
C GLU A 154 1.60 4.20 11.78
N ARG A 155 2.16 4.19 12.99
CA ARG A 155 1.43 3.74 14.19
C ARG A 155 0.31 4.70 14.51
N VAL A 156 -0.83 4.17 14.85
CA VAL A 156 -2.01 4.95 15.22
C VAL A 156 -2.17 4.99 16.73
N LYS A 157 -2.71 6.09 17.21
CA LYS A 157 -3.05 6.26 18.61
C LYS A 157 -4.28 5.43 18.94
N VAL A 158 -4.14 4.50 19.89
CA VAL A 158 -5.21 3.64 20.38
C VAL A 158 -5.45 3.91 21.84
N ILE A 159 -6.72 4.01 22.22
CA ILE A 159 -7.16 4.20 23.61
C ILE A 159 -7.65 2.88 24.14
N HIS A 160 -6.98 2.36 25.18
CA HIS A 160 -7.35 1.15 25.88
C HIS A 160 -7.99 1.49 27.23
N PRO A 161 -9.29 1.16 27.42
CA PRO A 161 -9.88 1.24 28.75
C PRO A 161 -9.31 0.12 29.62
N LYS A 162 -8.68 0.50 30.74
CA LYS A 162 -8.14 -0.45 31.71
C LYS A 162 -9.25 -0.87 32.67
N LEU A 163 -9.69 -2.11 32.54
CA LEU A 163 -10.76 -2.66 33.36
C LEU A 163 -10.27 -2.84 34.81
N SER A 164 -11.12 -2.46 35.78
CA SER A 164 -10.97 -2.84 37.17
C SER A 164 -11.64 -4.20 37.35
N GLU A 165 -10.88 -5.26 37.60
CA GLU A 165 -11.41 -6.61 37.79
C GLU A 165 -12.42 -6.65 38.93
N GLU A 166 -12.09 -6.01 40.07
CA GLU A 166 -12.96 -5.95 41.25
C GLU A 166 -14.31 -5.29 40.94
N GLN A 167 -14.28 -4.12 40.27
CA GLN A 167 -15.51 -3.38 39.92
C GLN A 167 -16.31 -4.10 38.85
N ALA A 168 -15.63 -4.69 37.88
CA ALA A 168 -16.27 -5.43 36.81
C ALA A 168 -16.99 -6.68 37.33
N ASP A 169 -16.34 -7.45 38.21
CA ASP A 169 -16.93 -8.64 38.85
C ASP A 169 -18.11 -8.27 39.74
N ALA A 170 -17.99 -7.20 40.54
CA ALA A 170 -19.11 -6.71 41.40
C ALA A 170 -20.35 -6.36 40.56
N HIS A 171 -20.19 -5.95 39.32
CA HIS A 171 -21.29 -5.61 38.42
C HIS A 171 -21.62 -6.71 37.41
N GLY A 172 -20.90 -7.84 37.40
CA GLY A 172 -21.06 -8.94 36.44
C GLY A 172 -20.69 -8.56 35.01
N ILE A 173 -19.72 -7.61 34.84
CA ILE A 173 -19.29 -7.09 33.56
C ILE A 173 -17.99 -7.78 33.15
N THR A 174 -17.95 -8.28 31.92
CA THR A 174 -16.80 -8.95 31.34
C THR A 174 -16.06 -8.03 30.39
N THR A 175 -14.80 -8.32 30.11
CA THR A 175 -14.01 -7.63 29.05
C THR A 175 -14.74 -7.68 27.71
N ARG A 176 -15.42 -8.79 27.41
CA ARG A 176 -16.23 -8.94 26.19
C ARG A 176 -17.38 -7.94 26.16
N SER A 177 -18.15 -7.79 27.24
CA SER A 177 -19.29 -6.86 27.29
C SER A 177 -18.82 -5.39 27.16
N VAL A 178 -17.63 -5.06 27.71
CA VAL A 178 -17.00 -3.74 27.50
C VAL A 178 -16.66 -3.55 26.03
N ALA A 179 -15.97 -4.50 25.40
CA ALA A 179 -15.58 -4.42 23.99
C ALA A 179 -16.80 -4.32 23.06
N GLU A 180 -17.84 -5.11 23.29
CA GLU A 180 -19.10 -5.07 22.53
C GLU A 180 -19.83 -3.74 22.69
N THR A 181 -19.85 -3.18 23.90
CA THR A 181 -20.46 -1.88 24.18
C THR A 181 -19.71 -0.75 23.46
N ILE A 182 -18.37 -0.73 23.53
CA ILE A 182 -17.56 0.25 22.83
C ILE A 182 -17.74 0.11 21.31
N ARG A 183 -17.69 -1.11 20.79
CA ARG A 183 -17.92 -1.39 19.38
C ARG A 183 -19.29 -0.90 18.91
N SER A 184 -20.36 -1.20 19.67
CA SER A 184 -21.72 -0.77 19.33
C SER A 184 -21.86 0.74 19.30
N THR A 185 -21.12 1.44 20.18
CA THR A 185 -21.16 2.90 20.27
C THR A 185 -20.48 3.55 19.05
N PHE A 186 -19.29 3.10 18.69
CA PHE A 186 -18.46 3.76 17.65
C PHE A 186 -18.66 3.18 16.24
N GLU A 187 -18.62 1.86 16.09
CA GLU A 187 -18.78 1.19 14.80
C GLU A 187 -20.23 0.92 14.45
N GLY A 188 -21.02 0.59 15.47
CA GLY A 188 -22.39 0.12 15.33
C GLY A 188 -22.52 -1.41 15.33
N LEU A 189 -23.72 -1.89 15.61
CA LEU A 189 -24.10 -3.30 15.53
C LEU A 189 -24.98 -3.54 14.30
N PRO A 190 -24.70 -4.55 13.48
CA PRO A 190 -25.63 -4.98 12.45
C PRO A 190 -26.85 -5.63 13.11
N VAL A 191 -28.00 -4.95 13.03
CA VAL A 191 -29.28 -5.41 13.64
C VAL A 191 -30.21 -6.06 12.62
N GLY A 192 -29.89 -5.97 11.33
CA GLY A 192 -30.70 -6.56 10.27
C GLY A 192 -30.11 -6.26 8.89
N VAL A 193 -30.82 -6.72 7.87
CA VAL A 193 -30.51 -6.45 6.47
C VAL A 193 -31.77 -5.98 5.76
N TYR A 194 -31.63 -4.95 4.97
CA TYR A 194 -32.63 -4.51 4.00
C TYR A 194 -32.24 -5.05 2.64
N ARG A 195 -33.19 -5.66 1.94
CA ARG A 195 -32.97 -6.20 0.58
C ARG A 195 -33.70 -5.34 -0.42
N GLU A 196 -32.95 -4.80 -1.36
CA GLU A 196 -33.48 -4.03 -2.48
C GLU A 196 -33.02 -4.67 -3.78
N ARG A 197 -33.93 -5.35 -4.49
CA ARG A 197 -33.62 -6.15 -5.69
C ARG A 197 -32.55 -7.19 -5.40
N ASP A 198 -31.34 -7.03 -5.98
CA ASP A 198 -30.15 -7.90 -5.84
C ASP A 198 -29.16 -7.38 -4.79
N GLU A 199 -29.40 -6.21 -4.19
CA GLU A 199 -28.57 -5.64 -3.15
C GLU A 199 -29.01 -6.05 -1.75
N VAL A 200 -28.01 -6.33 -0.90
CA VAL A 200 -28.19 -6.62 0.53
C VAL A 200 -27.53 -5.50 1.34
N ILE A 201 -28.36 -4.62 1.90
CA ILE A 201 -27.93 -3.43 2.62
C ILE A 201 -27.98 -3.72 4.12
N PRO A 202 -26.86 -3.70 4.87
CA PRO A 202 -26.88 -3.91 6.31
C PRO A 202 -27.48 -2.72 7.03
N VAL A 203 -28.39 -3.01 7.99
CA VAL A 203 -28.94 -2.02 8.91
C VAL A 203 -28.06 -1.97 10.15
N LEU A 204 -27.38 -0.84 10.35
CA LEU A 204 -26.48 -0.63 11.49
C LEU A 204 -27.16 0.23 12.57
N PHE A 205 -27.20 -0.28 13.78
CA PHE A 205 -27.59 0.49 14.96
C PHE A 205 -26.34 1.03 15.66
N ARG A 206 -26.21 2.35 15.78
CA ARG A 206 -25.09 3.01 16.47
C ARG A 206 -25.54 4.31 17.14
N GLN A 207 -24.73 4.79 18.07
CA GLN A 207 -24.99 6.07 18.76
C GLN A 207 -24.91 7.27 17.78
N PRO A 208 -25.67 8.35 18.03
CA PRO A 208 -25.60 9.58 17.25
C PRO A 208 -24.19 10.18 17.21
N ALA A 209 -23.85 10.84 16.10
CA ALA A 209 -22.50 11.43 15.88
C ALA A 209 -22.00 12.32 17.03
N PRO A 210 -22.80 13.21 17.65
CA PRO A 210 -22.32 14.06 18.75
C PRO A 210 -21.82 13.27 19.96
N LEU A 211 -22.39 12.08 20.23
CA LEU A 211 -22.02 11.26 21.38
C LEU A 211 -20.77 10.39 21.11
N ARG A 212 -20.49 10.07 19.85
CA ARG A 212 -19.36 9.18 19.48
C ARG A 212 -18.13 9.92 18.99
N ASN A 213 -18.25 11.21 18.61
CA ASN A 213 -17.14 11.97 18.04
C ASN A 213 -16.24 12.60 19.10
N ASP A 214 -16.60 12.49 20.39
CA ASP A 214 -15.79 13.01 21.50
C ASP A 214 -15.29 11.86 22.38
N VAL A 215 -13.98 11.74 22.51
CA VAL A 215 -13.31 10.74 23.37
C VAL A 215 -13.69 10.95 24.85
N ALA A 216 -14.01 12.18 25.27
CA ALA A 216 -14.46 12.46 26.61
C ALA A 216 -15.74 11.68 26.98
N ASN A 217 -16.60 11.43 25.99
CA ASN A 217 -17.83 10.65 26.17
C ASN A 217 -17.56 9.15 26.42
N LEU A 218 -16.35 8.64 26.14
CA LEU A 218 -16.01 7.23 26.35
C LEU A 218 -16.29 6.78 27.78
N ARG A 219 -16.01 7.62 28.77
CA ARG A 219 -16.27 7.33 30.19
C ARG A 219 -17.76 7.25 30.54
N GLN A 220 -18.60 7.93 29.79
CA GLN A 220 -20.06 8.03 30.03
C GLN A 220 -20.84 6.97 29.26
N ILE A 221 -20.19 6.15 28.45
CA ILE A 221 -20.88 5.09 27.67
C ILE A 221 -21.64 4.17 28.66
N PRO A 222 -22.97 3.99 28.47
CA PRO A 222 -23.74 3.14 29.32
C PRO A 222 -23.48 1.66 29.02
N ILE A 223 -23.03 0.90 30.02
CA ILE A 223 -22.85 -0.56 29.96
C ILE A 223 -23.87 -1.24 30.82
N TRP A 224 -24.47 -2.33 30.33
CA TRP A 224 -25.47 -3.10 31.11
C TRP A 224 -24.79 -3.91 32.19
N SER A 225 -25.25 -3.71 33.46
CA SER A 225 -24.87 -4.54 34.62
C SER A 225 -25.90 -5.61 34.86
N PRO A 226 -25.60 -6.89 34.65
CA PRO A 226 -26.53 -7.98 34.92
C PRO A 226 -26.80 -8.15 36.42
N VAL A 227 -25.87 -7.75 37.30
CA VAL A 227 -26.06 -7.81 38.75
C VAL A 227 -26.97 -6.69 39.24
N ALA A 228 -26.68 -5.44 38.81
CA ALA A 228 -27.48 -4.28 39.20
C ALA A 228 -28.80 -4.13 38.42
N GLN A 229 -29.01 -4.93 37.35
CA GLN A 229 -30.17 -4.89 36.43
C GLN A 229 -30.41 -3.47 35.86
N ARG A 230 -29.37 -2.73 35.59
CA ARG A 230 -29.43 -1.37 35.06
C ARG A 230 -28.17 -1.02 34.26
N TYR A 231 -28.27 0.04 33.47
CA TYR A 231 -27.10 0.63 32.81
C TYR A 231 -26.28 1.47 33.80
N ILE A 232 -24.98 1.30 33.79
CA ILE A 232 -24.00 2.10 34.55
C ILE A 232 -22.96 2.73 33.59
N PRO A 233 -22.39 3.86 33.94
CA PRO A 233 -21.32 4.45 33.14
C PRO A 233 -20.08 3.54 33.09
N LEU A 234 -19.41 3.47 31.93
CA LEU A 234 -18.17 2.71 31.79
C LEU A 234 -17.10 3.14 32.79
N ALA A 235 -17.12 4.43 33.19
CA ALA A 235 -16.22 4.96 34.22
C ALA A 235 -16.26 4.19 35.55
N ASN A 236 -17.36 3.51 35.86
CA ASN A 236 -17.51 2.76 37.11
C ASN A 236 -16.77 1.42 37.12
N VAL A 237 -16.37 0.94 35.94
CA VAL A 237 -15.71 -0.37 35.78
C VAL A 237 -14.30 -0.26 35.16
N VAL A 238 -13.83 0.96 34.87
CA VAL A 238 -12.50 1.19 34.36
C VAL A 238 -11.68 2.05 35.32
N THR A 239 -10.42 1.68 35.56
CA THR A 239 -9.48 2.45 36.38
C THR A 239 -8.92 3.66 35.63
N GLY A 240 -8.86 3.59 34.30
CA GLY A 240 -8.33 4.65 33.46
C GLY A 240 -8.43 4.35 31.96
N LEU A 241 -8.03 5.32 31.17
CA LEU A 241 -7.87 5.20 29.72
C LEU A 241 -6.39 5.33 29.42
N GLU A 242 -5.76 4.25 29.02
CA GLU A 242 -4.35 4.24 28.60
C GLU A 242 -4.27 4.51 27.10
N THR A 243 -3.33 5.35 26.69
CA THR A 243 -3.07 5.65 25.30
C THR A 243 -1.77 5.04 24.89
N GLU A 244 -1.79 4.24 23.83
CA GLU A 244 -0.59 3.68 23.22
C GLU A 244 -0.59 3.86 21.72
N PHE A 245 0.60 3.70 21.11
CA PHE A 245 0.72 3.68 19.65
C PHE A 245 0.85 2.25 19.18
N SER A 246 -0.10 1.84 18.33
CA SER A 246 -0.20 0.46 17.83
C SER A 246 -0.13 0.42 16.30
N ASP A 247 0.42 -0.66 15.78
CA ASP A 247 0.43 -0.91 14.33
C ASP A 247 -0.96 -1.32 13.87
N ARG A 248 -1.60 -0.51 13.04
CA ARG A 248 -2.92 -0.83 12.46
C ARG A 248 -2.84 -1.92 11.42
N VAL A 249 -1.74 -1.98 10.68
CA VAL A 249 -1.49 -2.97 9.64
C VAL A 249 -0.19 -3.69 9.92
N ILE A 250 -0.24 -5.02 9.97
CA ILE A 250 0.93 -5.90 10.05
C ILE A 250 0.84 -6.90 8.90
N GLU A 251 1.67 -6.73 7.88
CA GLU A 251 1.74 -7.68 6.78
C GLU A 251 2.61 -8.89 7.15
N ARG A 252 2.23 -10.06 6.60
CA ARG A 252 3.02 -11.29 6.70
C ARG A 252 3.21 -11.89 5.32
N ARG A 253 4.43 -12.37 5.05
CA ARG A 253 4.78 -13.18 3.89
C ARG A 253 5.33 -14.51 4.37
N ASN A 254 4.84 -15.61 3.84
CA ASN A 254 5.27 -16.96 4.27
C ASN A 254 5.20 -17.14 5.79
N ARG A 255 4.12 -16.66 6.44
CA ARG A 255 3.87 -16.67 7.89
C ARG A 255 4.83 -15.82 8.73
N LYS A 256 5.84 -15.18 8.15
CA LYS A 256 6.77 -14.26 8.83
C LYS A 256 6.25 -12.84 8.73
N ARG A 257 6.41 -12.03 9.78
CA ARG A 257 6.15 -10.59 9.73
C ARG A 257 7.11 -9.97 8.72
N THR A 258 6.56 -9.17 7.83
CA THR A 258 7.31 -8.56 6.73
C THR A 258 6.87 -7.11 6.60
N LEU A 259 7.77 -6.19 6.94
CA LEU A 259 7.55 -4.77 6.72
C LEU A 259 8.15 -4.41 5.36
N THR A 260 7.32 -3.99 4.41
CA THR A 260 7.77 -3.65 3.06
C THR A 260 7.93 -2.13 2.93
N VAL A 261 9.12 -1.69 2.59
CA VAL A 261 9.41 -0.31 2.18
C VAL A 261 9.39 -0.25 0.67
N VAL A 262 8.63 0.68 0.12
CA VAL A 262 8.45 0.82 -1.33
C VAL A 262 8.91 2.18 -1.80
N THR A 263 9.39 2.22 -3.05
CA THR A 263 9.68 3.47 -3.77
C THR A 263 9.54 3.25 -5.28
N ASP A 264 9.34 4.33 -6.01
CA ASP A 264 9.32 4.33 -7.47
C ASP A 264 10.44 5.24 -8.01
N PRO A 265 11.06 4.91 -9.16
CA PRO A 265 12.01 5.80 -9.81
C PRO A 265 11.28 7.00 -10.44
N THR A 266 11.96 8.15 -10.46
CA THR A 266 11.47 9.37 -11.13
C THR A 266 11.90 9.42 -12.59
N LYS A 267 13.16 9.14 -12.86
CA LYS A 267 13.81 9.27 -14.20
C LYS A 267 14.41 7.96 -14.67
N ASP A 268 15.13 7.27 -13.81
CA ASP A 268 15.86 6.05 -14.14
C ASP A 268 14.93 4.83 -14.29
N SER A 269 15.49 3.74 -14.78
CA SER A 269 14.82 2.45 -14.74
C SER A 269 14.85 1.86 -13.31
N ALA A 270 13.85 1.05 -12.94
CA ALA A 270 13.82 0.41 -11.63
C ALA A 270 15.07 -0.45 -11.34
N PRO A 271 15.65 -1.22 -12.30
CA PRO A 271 16.91 -1.92 -12.07
C PRO A 271 18.11 -1.00 -11.78
N THR A 272 18.19 0.14 -12.45
CA THR A 272 19.29 1.11 -12.26
C THR A 272 19.21 1.71 -10.85
N LEU A 273 18.02 2.15 -10.43
CA LEU A 273 17.81 2.68 -9.09
C LEU A 273 18.04 1.59 -8.02
N TRP A 274 17.53 0.37 -8.25
CA TRP A 274 17.76 -0.76 -7.36
C TRP A 274 19.26 -1.03 -7.16
N GLY A 275 20.06 -1.00 -8.23
CA GLY A 275 21.51 -1.21 -8.17
C GLY A 275 22.24 -0.19 -7.27
N ARG A 276 21.70 1.02 -7.10
CA ARG A 276 22.24 2.02 -6.15
C ARG A 276 21.75 1.83 -4.72
N LEU A 277 20.48 1.45 -4.55
CA LEU A 277 19.86 1.34 -3.24
C LEU A 277 20.16 0.02 -2.53
N ALA A 278 20.21 -1.09 -3.27
CA ALA A 278 20.35 -2.42 -2.69
C ALA A 278 21.61 -2.60 -1.83
N PRO A 279 22.82 -2.22 -2.31
CA PRO A 279 24.03 -2.37 -1.49
C PRO A 279 23.97 -1.57 -0.18
N GLN A 280 23.32 -0.40 -0.18
CA GLN A 280 23.21 0.45 0.99
C GLN A 280 22.24 -0.16 2.03
N VAL A 281 21.12 -0.72 1.58
CA VAL A 281 20.15 -1.38 2.47
C VAL A 281 20.71 -2.70 3.00
N GLU A 282 21.40 -3.48 2.17
CA GLU A 282 22.03 -4.74 2.58
C GLU A 282 23.18 -4.54 3.58
N ALA A 283 23.81 -3.37 3.56
CA ALA A 283 24.85 -2.98 4.54
C ALA A 283 24.29 -2.57 5.89
N LEU A 284 22.97 -2.46 6.08
CA LEU A 284 22.37 -2.15 7.37
C LEU A 284 22.67 -3.26 8.38
N PRO A 285 22.80 -2.93 9.69
CA PRO A 285 23.09 -3.90 10.73
C PRO A 285 21.87 -4.73 11.09
N PHE A 286 21.57 -5.75 10.30
CA PHE A 286 20.46 -6.68 10.58
C PHE A 286 20.77 -7.56 11.79
N PRO A 287 19.93 -7.56 12.84
CA PRO A 287 20.08 -8.49 13.95
C PRO A 287 19.89 -9.96 13.51
N PRO A 288 20.38 -10.94 14.28
CA PRO A 288 20.17 -12.35 13.97
C PRO A 288 18.68 -12.71 13.75
N GLY A 289 18.38 -13.35 12.64
CA GLY A 289 17.01 -13.73 12.26
C GLY A 289 16.23 -12.62 11.51
N TYR A 290 16.86 -11.50 11.22
CA TYR A 290 16.33 -10.45 10.36
C TYR A 290 17.10 -10.40 9.05
N HIS A 291 16.42 -10.10 7.95
CA HIS A 291 17.02 -9.95 6.63
C HIS A 291 16.13 -9.12 5.72
N VAL A 292 16.69 -8.68 4.62
CA VAL A 292 15.94 -8.05 3.54
C VAL A 292 15.72 -9.04 2.39
N GLU A 293 14.52 -9.05 1.83
CA GLU A 293 14.16 -9.70 0.57
C GLU A 293 13.77 -8.62 -0.44
N TRP A 294 14.27 -8.72 -1.66
CA TRP A 294 13.91 -7.77 -2.70
C TRP A 294 12.70 -8.24 -3.49
N GLY A 295 11.82 -7.30 -3.81
CA GLY A 295 10.61 -7.52 -4.56
C GLY A 295 10.34 -6.43 -5.60
N GLY A 296 9.09 -6.37 -6.07
CA GLY A 296 8.68 -5.41 -7.07
C GLY A 296 9.06 -5.81 -8.48
N GLU A 297 9.50 -4.83 -9.27
CA GLU A 297 9.88 -5.06 -10.68
C GLU A 297 11.14 -5.93 -10.79
N TYR A 298 12.07 -5.81 -9.83
CA TYR A 298 13.27 -6.66 -9.76
C TYR A 298 12.93 -8.15 -9.68
N GLU A 299 12.05 -8.55 -8.74
CA GLU A 299 11.59 -9.94 -8.60
C GLU A 299 10.93 -10.43 -9.89
N SER A 300 9.99 -9.64 -10.43
CA SER A 300 9.28 -10.00 -11.65
C SER A 300 10.21 -10.14 -12.86
N GLN A 301 11.22 -9.28 -12.97
CA GLN A 301 12.20 -9.36 -14.05
C GLN A 301 13.12 -10.56 -13.89
N THR A 302 13.60 -10.84 -12.66
CA THR A 302 14.47 -11.98 -12.38
C THR A 302 13.74 -13.29 -12.66
N ASP A 303 12.48 -13.41 -12.22
CA ASP A 303 11.66 -14.59 -12.47
C ASP A 303 11.38 -14.80 -13.96
N ALA A 304 11.08 -13.72 -14.69
CA ALA A 304 10.88 -13.78 -16.13
C ALA A 304 12.16 -14.16 -16.88
N GLN A 305 13.32 -13.61 -16.50
CA GLN A 305 14.60 -13.99 -17.07
C GLN A 305 14.94 -15.45 -16.79
N ALA A 306 14.76 -15.92 -15.54
CA ALA A 306 14.98 -17.30 -15.19
C ALA A 306 14.11 -18.25 -16.03
N ALA A 307 12.82 -17.90 -16.20
CA ALA A 307 11.89 -18.69 -17.02
C ALA A 307 12.29 -18.73 -18.52
N LEU A 308 12.85 -17.62 -19.03
CA LEU A 308 13.32 -17.52 -20.42
C LEU A 308 14.61 -18.29 -20.64
N PHE A 309 15.58 -18.19 -19.71
CA PHE A 309 16.90 -18.76 -19.89
C PHE A 309 16.97 -20.25 -19.52
N ALA A 310 16.14 -20.72 -18.59
CA ALA A 310 16.14 -22.12 -18.17
C ALA A 310 15.97 -23.14 -19.31
N PRO A 311 15.09 -22.97 -20.31
CA PRO A 311 14.92 -23.92 -21.39
C PRO A 311 15.94 -23.73 -22.55
N ILE A 312 16.73 -22.65 -22.59
CA ILE A 312 17.67 -22.36 -23.69
C ILE A 312 18.66 -23.51 -23.92
N PRO A 313 19.36 -24.08 -22.91
CA PRO A 313 20.30 -25.15 -23.14
C PRO A 313 19.65 -26.38 -23.81
N MET A 314 18.43 -26.70 -23.45
CA MET A 314 17.66 -27.80 -24.05
C MET A 314 17.34 -27.50 -25.52
N PHE A 315 16.85 -26.29 -25.83
CA PHE A 315 16.54 -25.90 -27.21
C PHE A 315 17.78 -25.83 -28.08
N VAL A 316 18.91 -25.32 -27.55
CA VAL A 316 20.20 -25.33 -28.25
C VAL A 316 20.65 -26.77 -28.51
N GLY A 317 20.53 -27.66 -27.54
CA GLY A 317 20.83 -29.10 -27.72
C GLY A 317 19.99 -29.74 -28.81
N ILE A 318 18.67 -29.52 -28.81
CA ILE A 318 17.75 -30.02 -29.83
C ILE A 318 18.11 -29.43 -31.20
N MET A 319 18.37 -28.13 -31.29
CA MET A 319 18.81 -27.48 -32.53
C MET A 319 20.11 -28.11 -33.09
N VAL A 320 21.09 -28.37 -32.23
CA VAL A 320 22.34 -29.04 -32.61
C VAL A 320 22.03 -30.43 -33.21
N VAL A 321 21.21 -31.24 -32.53
CA VAL A 321 20.83 -32.57 -33.00
C VAL A 321 20.09 -32.51 -34.36
N ILE A 322 19.14 -31.61 -34.51
CA ILE A 322 18.41 -31.41 -35.77
C ILE A 322 19.34 -31.05 -36.91
N VAL A 323 20.24 -30.09 -36.66
CA VAL A 323 21.18 -29.59 -37.72
C VAL A 323 22.16 -30.73 -38.10
N ILE A 324 22.71 -31.47 -37.17
CA ILE A 324 23.55 -32.64 -37.43
C ILE A 324 22.77 -33.70 -38.24
N GLY A 325 21.54 -34.00 -37.87
CA GLY A 325 20.69 -34.93 -38.59
C GLY A 325 20.33 -34.50 -39.99
N LEU A 326 20.06 -33.22 -40.19
CA LEU A 326 19.76 -32.65 -41.51
C LEU A 326 20.94 -32.70 -42.49
N PHE A 327 22.13 -32.39 -42.01
CA PHE A 327 23.35 -32.44 -42.85
C PHE A 327 24.03 -33.85 -42.90
N ASN A 328 23.53 -34.77 -42.09
CA ASN A 328 24.15 -36.09 -41.89
C ASN A 328 25.69 -36.06 -41.75
N ALA A 329 26.19 -35.01 -41.13
CA ALA A 329 27.62 -34.71 -40.95
C ALA A 329 27.82 -33.73 -39.79
N ILE A 330 28.98 -33.75 -39.13
CA ILE A 330 29.31 -32.86 -38.01
C ILE A 330 30.10 -31.62 -38.51
N ARG A 331 30.88 -31.78 -39.58
CA ARG A 331 31.79 -30.71 -40.05
C ARG A 331 31.03 -29.50 -40.60
N GLN A 332 30.01 -29.69 -41.40
CA GLN A 332 29.22 -28.59 -41.99
C GLN A 332 28.47 -27.74 -40.93
N PRO A 333 27.73 -28.35 -39.98
CA PRO A 333 27.14 -27.60 -38.89
C PRO A 333 28.14 -26.80 -38.05
N LEU A 334 29.32 -27.35 -37.79
CA LEU A 334 30.35 -26.70 -37.00
C LEU A 334 30.90 -25.43 -37.71
N VAL A 335 31.07 -25.47 -39.05
CA VAL A 335 31.43 -24.27 -39.83
C VAL A 335 30.35 -23.21 -39.75
N ILE A 336 29.07 -23.61 -39.90
CA ILE A 336 27.92 -22.68 -39.80
C ILE A 336 27.90 -22.00 -38.41
N TRP A 337 28.06 -22.74 -37.34
CA TRP A 337 28.04 -22.19 -35.98
C TRP A 337 29.26 -21.31 -35.68
N LEU A 338 30.41 -21.59 -36.24
CA LEU A 338 31.58 -20.72 -36.13
C LEU A 338 31.42 -19.38 -36.90
N THR A 339 30.54 -19.34 -37.91
CA THR A 339 30.23 -18.12 -38.64
C THR A 339 29.12 -17.27 -37.96
N VAL A 340 28.28 -17.84 -37.11
CA VAL A 340 27.23 -17.10 -36.41
C VAL A 340 27.75 -15.90 -35.60
N PRO A 341 28.82 -16.00 -34.78
CA PRO A 341 29.37 -14.83 -34.09
C PRO A 341 29.86 -13.71 -35.02
N LEU A 342 30.25 -14.04 -36.25
CA LEU A 342 30.68 -13.07 -37.26
C LEU A 342 29.51 -12.28 -37.86
N ALA A 343 28.27 -12.79 -37.71
CA ALA A 343 27.06 -12.09 -38.15
C ALA A 343 26.53 -11.06 -37.10
N LEU A 344 27.17 -11.01 -35.93
CA LEU A 344 26.83 -10.07 -34.83
C LEU A 344 27.75 -8.83 -34.83
N ILE A 345 28.71 -8.77 -35.74
CA ILE A 345 29.60 -7.64 -36.03
C ILE A 345 29.03 -6.85 -37.20
#